data_37d6980578e56c8e661cee76f6e8e4e8
#
_entry.id   37d6980578e56c8e661cee76f6e8e4e8
#
_cell.length_a   1.000
_cell.length_b   1.000
_cell.length_c   1.000
_cell.angle_alpha   90.00
_cell.angle_beta   90.00
_cell.angle_gamma   90.00
#
_symmetry.space_group_name_H-M   'P 1'
#
loop_
_entity.id
_entity.type
_entity.pdbx_description
1 polymer ?
#
loop_
_entity_poly.entity_id
_entity_poly.type
_entity_poly.pdbx_seq_one_letter_code
_entity_poly.pdbx_strand_id
1 'polypeptide(L)'
;MAAESPESSVTPGPIMGIMAGYWQTRILLVAVESDVFTALSDKRATSAELADRTGLVSLGTHDLLVGLTHLGLLEQADGMFSNSPVAERFLVRGRAEYLGGYLQFCERELNPAWDGLASTLRTGAPHNRAAVAGNPYDTLYQDAEATDGFLDSMDLLNTPVSLALSRLDWSRYTSFVDVGGARGNFAHHVVSQSPHLTGAVFDLPQLEPAFNRHMAALDGAASAITFHGGDFFKDPLPAADVLVFGHVLHNWNTEDRIRLLKSAYEAVRPGGAVFVYDPMAGGEKPPMHAVLASLAMLVWSRGGHEYTVRELHGWLSEAGFRPETAEVPGLHDDVLVIGHKDR
;
A
#
# COMPACT_ATOMS: atom_id res chain seq x y z
N MET A 1 4.82 7.91 55.60
CA MET A 1 4.53 7.65 54.18
C MET A 1 5.61 6.71 53.67
N ALA A 2 5.30 5.43 53.49
CA ALA A 2 6.22 4.47 52.89
C ALA A 2 6.31 4.78 51.38
N ALA A 3 7.54 4.98 50.88
CA ALA A 3 7.76 5.11 49.46
C ALA A 3 7.37 3.77 48.79
N GLU A 4 6.39 3.80 47.91
CA GLU A 4 6.07 2.66 47.05
C GLU A 4 7.34 2.29 46.27
N SER A 5 7.75 1.02 46.35
CA SER A 5 8.91 0.52 45.64
C SER A 5 8.60 0.51 44.12
N PRO A 6 9.59 0.78 43.24
CA PRO A 6 9.42 0.82 41.79
C PRO A 6 8.86 -0.49 41.20
N GLU A 7 8.96 -1.61 41.89
CA GLU A 7 8.46 -2.94 41.45
C GLU A 7 6.92 -3.05 41.44
N SER A 8 6.20 -2.19 42.21
CA SER A 8 4.72 -2.25 42.27
C SER A 8 4.02 -1.66 41.04
N SER A 9 4.74 -1.04 40.11
CA SER A 9 4.18 -0.40 38.91
C SER A 9 4.26 -1.24 37.62
N VAL A 10 4.97 -2.37 37.66
CA VAL A 10 5.09 -3.27 36.49
C VAL A 10 3.87 -4.18 36.42
N THR A 11 3.08 -4.04 35.33
CA THR A 11 1.86 -4.83 35.09
C THR A 11 1.90 -5.50 33.71
N PRO A 12 1.15 -6.59 33.48
CA PRO A 12 1.05 -7.21 32.16
C PRO A 12 0.23 -6.37 31.14
N GLY A 13 -0.30 -5.23 31.55
CA GLY A 13 -1.17 -4.37 30.74
C GLY A 13 -0.68 -4.09 29.32
N PRO A 14 0.57 -3.66 29.09
CA PRO A 14 1.10 -3.43 27.75
C PRO A 14 1.08 -4.67 26.85
N ILE A 15 1.41 -5.84 27.39
CA ILE A 15 1.36 -7.12 26.64
C ILE A 15 -0.06 -7.47 26.27
N MET A 16 -1.00 -7.34 27.24
CA MET A 16 -2.42 -7.62 27.01
C MET A 16 -3.03 -6.64 25.99
N GLY A 17 -2.58 -5.39 25.97
CA GLY A 17 -2.98 -4.40 24.96
C GLY A 17 -2.57 -4.82 23.55
N ILE A 18 -1.35 -5.33 23.37
CA ILE A 18 -0.87 -5.84 22.07
C ILE A 18 -1.72 -7.06 21.63
N MET A 19 -1.99 -7.99 22.54
CA MET A 19 -2.85 -9.15 22.26
C MET A 19 -4.27 -8.75 21.88
N ALA A 20 -4.84 -7.75 22.55
CA ALA A 20 -6.18 -7.24 22.24
C ALA A 20 -6.25 -6.62 20.84
N GLY A 21 -5.16 -6.07 20.31
CA GLY A 21 -5.08 -5.53 18.95
C GLY A 21 -5.45 -6.55 17.87
N TYR A 22 -5.06 -7.83 18.05
CA TYR A 22 -5.47 -8.89 17.14
C TYR A 22 -7.01 -9.09 17.14
N TRP A 23 -7.64 -9.09 18.31
CA TRP A 23 -9.09 -9.26 18.41
C TRP A 23 -9.84 -8.04 17.88
N GLN A 24 -9.30 -6.83 18.08
CA GLN A 24 -9.84 -5.59 17.49
C GLN A 24 -9.82 -5.63 15.95
N THR A 25 -8.74 -6.12 15.37
CA THR A 25 -8.66 -6.35 13.92
C THR A 25 -9.71 -7.36 13.45
N ARG A 26 -9.91 -8.48 14.18
CA ARG A 26 -10.93 -9.48 13.84
C ARG A 26 -12.35 -8.91 13.87
N ILE A 27 -12.68 -8.06 14.84
CA ILE A 27 -13.97 -7.34 14.92
C ILE A 27 -14.20 -6.50 13.66
N LEU A 28 -13.20 -5.71 13.24
CA LEU A 28 -13.28 -4.88 12.04
C LEU A 28 -13.50 -5.74 10.79
N LEU A 29 -12.71 -6.79 10.59
CA LEU A 29 -12.77 -7.66 9.41
C LEU A 29 -14.14 -8.36 9.29
N VAL A 30 -14.67 -8.90 10.40
CA VAL A 30 -16.01 -9.51 10.44
C VAL A 30 -17.09 -8.48 10.12
N ALA A 31 -16.99 -7.25 10.62
CA ALA A 31 -17.97 -6.20 10.35
C ALA A 31 -17.96 -5.77 8.87
N VAL A 32 -16.79 -5.72 8.22
CA VAL A 32 -16.69 -5.45 6.78
C VAL A 32 -17.21 -6.61 5.94
N GLU A 33 -16.85 -7.85 6.29
CA GLU A 33 -17.31 -9.06 5.59
C GLU A 33 -18.84 -9.20 5.66
N SER A 34 -19.44 -8.88 6.81
CA SER A 34 -20.87 -8.95 7.04
C SER A 34 -21.64 -7.70 6.60
N ASP A 35 -21.00 -6.77 5.88
CA ASP A 35 -21.61 -5.53 5.38
C ASP A 35 -22.28 -4.65 6.46
N VAL A 36 -21.82 -4.71 7.72
CA VAL A 36 -22.38 -3.93 8.86
C VAL A 36 -22.40 -2.44 8.55
N PHE A 37 -21.30 -1.89 8.06
CA PHE A 37 -21.19 -0.45 7.75
C PHE A 37 -22.08 -0.06 6.56
N THR A 38 -22.20 -0.90 5.55
CA THR A 38 -23.09 -0.67 4.40
C THR A 38 -24.55 -0.71 4.82
N ALA A 39 -24.92 -1.62 5.73
CA ALA A 39 -26.28 -1.71 6.26
C ALA A 39 -26.67 -0.50 7.13
N LEU A 40 -25.68 0.24 7.65
CA LEU A 40 -25.84 1.48 8.43
C LEU A 40 -25.67 2.76 7.60
N SER A 41 -25.33 2.68 6.31
CA SER A 41 -25.08 3.89 5.49
C SER A 41 -26.25 4.85 5.52
N ASP A 42 -25.99 6.09 5.96
CA ASP A 42 -26.95 7.17 6.11
C ASP A 42 -28.19 6.82 6.98
N LYS A 43 -28.06 5.82 7.89
CA LYS A 43 -29.15 5.28 8.72
C LYS A 43 -28.70 4.98 10.14
N ARG A 44 -29.70 4.78 11.00
CA ARG A 44 -29.51 4.23 12.34
C ARG A 44 -30.29 2.92 12.47
N ALA A 45 -29.79 2.00 13.28
CA ALA A 45 -30.48 0.75 13.55
C ALA A 45 -30.18 0.23 14.96
N THR A 46 -31.07 -0.53 15.53
CA THR A 46 -30.84 -1.35 16.72
C THR A 46 -29.99 -2.56 16.36
N SER A 47 -29.39 -3.21 17.36
CA SER A 47 -28.63 -4.46 17.13
C SER A 47 -29.49 -5.58 16.54
N ALA A 48 -30.76 -5.66 16.88
CA ALA A 48 -31.69 -6.65 16.34
C ALA A 48 -31.97 -6.42 14.85
N GLU A 49 -32.28 -5.17 14.47
CA GLU A 49 -32.47 -4.81 13.05
C GLU A 49 -31.23 -5.04 12.20
N LEU A 50 -30.03 -4.79 12.76
CA LEU A 50 -28.78 -5.06 12.08
C LEU A 50 -28.52 -6.57 11.93
N ALA A 51 -28.78 -7.36 12.96
CA ALA A 51 -28.68 -8.82 12.88
C ALA A 51 -29.53 -9.36 11.73
N ASP A 52 -30.79 -8.89 11.61
CA ASP A 52 -31.69 -9.29 10.54
C ASP A 52 -31.20 -8.87 9.14
N ARG A 53 -30.61 -7.65 9.00
CA ARG A 53 -30.12 -7.14 7.72
C ARG A 53 -28.84 -7.81 7.25
N THR A 54 -27.97 -8.19 8.19
CA THR A 54 -26.63 -8.73 7.90
C THR A 54 -26.56 -10.26 7.96
N GLY A 55 -27.64 -10.90 8.41
CA GLY A 55 -27.68 -12.35 8.62
C GLY A 55 -26.87 -12.83 9.83
N LEU A 56 -26.43 -11.91 10.69
CA LEU A 56 -25.74 -12.24 11.93
C LEU A 56 -26.75 -12.73 12.98
N VAL A 57 -26.32 -13.63 13.86
CA VAL A 57 -27.17 -14.05 14.97
C VAL A 57 -27.20 -12.96 16.04
N SER A 58 -28.38 -12.75 16.67
CA SER A 58 -28.56 -11.71 17.69
C SER A 58 -27.61 -11.85 18.89
N LEU A 59 -27.26 -13.10 19.26
CA LEU A 59 -26.25 -13.37 20.26
C LEU A 59 -24.87 -12.94 19.73
N GLY A 60 -24.24 -11.99 20.35
CA GLY A 60 -22.94 -11.45 19.98
C GLY A 60 -23.00 -10.26 19.04
N THR A 61 -24.07 -10.03 18.26
CA THR A 61 -24.18 -8.84 17.40
C THR A 61 -24.10 -7.55 18.23
N HIS A 62 -24.79 -7.49 19.37
CA HIS A 62 -24.72 -6.32 20.25
C HIS A 62 -23.27 -6.05 20.71
N ASP A 63 -22.56 -7.07 21.17
CA ASP A 63 -21.16 -6.94 21.63
C ASP A 63 -20.22 -6.54 20.50
N LEU A 64 -20.43 -7.07 19.29
CA LEU A 64 -19.72 -6.65 18.08
C LEU A 64 -19.88 -5.14 17.84
N LEU A 65 -21.13 -4.64 17.86
CA LEU A 65 -21.43 -3.22 17.61
C LEU A 65 -20.90 -2.31 18.71
N VAL A 66 -20.98 -2.72 19.97
CA VAL A 66 -20.36 -2.01 21.10
C VAL A 66 -18.85 -2.00 20.95
N GLY A 67 -18.24 -3.11 20.57
CA GLY A 67 -16.80 -3.18 20.25
C GLY A 67 -16.38 -2.19 19.18
N LEU A 68 -17.12 -2.13 18.06
CA LEU A 68 -16.90 -1.16 16.98
C LEU A 68 -17.07 0.30 17.44
N THR A 69 -18.01 0.55 18.38
CA THR A 69 -18.19 1.87 19.00
C THR A 69 -16.97 2.27 19.82
N HIS A 70 -16.42 1.35 20.62
CA HIS A 70 -15.18 1.60 21.37
C HIS A 70 -13.97 1.84 20.45
N LEU A 71 -13.96 1.25 19.25
CA LEU A 71 -12.94 1.49 18.24
C LEU A 71 -13.16 2.80 17.45
N GLY A 72 -14.23 3.57 17.74
CA GLY A 72 -14.54 4.81 17.05
C GLY A 72 -15.09 4.63 15.63
N LEU A 73 -15.49 3.41 15.28
CA LEU A 73 -16.04 3.09 13.95
C LEU A 73 -17.56 3.24 13.90
N LEU A 74 -18.24 3.10 15.04
CA LEU A 74 -19.67 3.36 15.18
C LEU A 74 -19.92 4.42 16.26
N GLU A 75 -21.09 5.03 16.20
CA GLU A 75 -21.67 5.88 17.21
C GLU A 75 -22.94 5.22 17.77
N GLN A 76 -23.18 5.36 19.08
CA GLN A 76 -24.37 4.83 19.72
C GLN A 76 -25.13 5.93 20.46
N ALA A 77 -26.42 6.06 20.17
CA ALA A 77 -27.33 6.93 20.91
C ALA A 77 -28.76 6.34 20.92
N ASP A 78 -29.45 6.44 22.06
CA ASP A 78 -30.83 5.97 22.24
C ASP A 78 -31.04 4.48 21.87
N GLY A 79 -30.05 3.63 22.14
CA GLY A 79 -30.08 2.20 21.80
C GLY A 79 -29.90 1.86 20.33
N MET A 80 -29.64 2.86 19.49
CA MET A 80 -29.37 2.70 18.05
C MET A 80 -27.90 2.99 17.72
N PHE A 81 -27.39 2.30 16.71
CA PHE A 81 -26.05 2.45 16.15
C PHE A 81 -26.11 3.18 14.80
N SER A 82 -25.08 3.94 14.49
CA SER A 82 -24.82 4.57 13.21
C SER A 82 -23.32 4.56 12.88
N ASN A 83 -22.95 4.68 11.62
CA ASN A 83 -21.55 4.84 11.26
C ASN A 83 -20.97 6.11 11.86
N SER A 84 -19.71 6.06 12.32
CA SER A 84 -18.93 7.27 12.53
C SER A 84 -18.55 7.90 11.18
N PRO A 85 -18.15 9.18 11.13
CA PRO A 85 -17.73 9.83 9.88
C PRO A 85 -16.62 9.05 9.14
N VAL A 86 -15.67 8.45 9.86
CA VAL A 86 -14.59 7.66 9.25
C VAL A 86 -15.14 6.36 8.66
N ALA A 87 -16.03 5.66 9.35
CA ALA A 87 -16.62 4.43 8.84
C ALA A 87 -17.55 4.71 7.64
N GLU A 88 -18.35 5.77 7.70
CA GLU A 88 -19.24 6.16 6.59
C GLU A 88 -18.45 6.46 5.30
N ARG A 89 -17.27 7.08 5.43
CA ARG A 89 -16.43 7.44 4.28
C ARG A 89 -15.67 6.24 3.72
N PHE A 90 -15.04 5.43 4.60
CA PHE A 90 -14.05 4.44 4.19
C PHE A 90 -14.52 2.99 4.27
N LEU A 91 -15.64 2.69 4.95
CA LEU A 91 -16.08 1.30 5.19
C LEU A 91 -17.45 0.98 4.57
N VAL A 92 -18.11 1.94 3.94
CA VAL A 92 -19.37 1.74 3.21
C VAL A 92 -19.06 1.36 1.77
N ARG A 93 -19.54 0.18 1.35
CA ARG A 93 -19.37 -0.32 -0.03
C ARG A 93 -19.99 0.64 -1.05
N GLY A 94 -19.25 0.89 -2.13
CA GLY A 94 -19.66 1.80 -3.21
C GLY A 94 -19.31 3.27 -2.99
N ARG A 95 -18.72 3.64 -1.84
CA ARG A 95 -18.09 4.96 -1.68
C ARG A 95 -16.78 5.01 -2.45
N ALA A 96 -16.42 6.18 -2.97
CA ALA A 96 -15.20 6.36 -3.79
C ALA A 96 -13.89 6.01 -3.03
N GLU A 97 -13.89 6.15 -1.72
CA GLU A 97 -12.73 5.89 -0.85
C GLU A 97 -12.92 4.60 -0.02
N TYR A 98 -13.65 3.60 -0.55
CA TYR A 98 -13.91 2.35 0.15
C TYR A 98 -12.65 1.49 0.32
N LEU A 99 -12.26 1.22 1.56
CA LEU A 99 -11.09 0.41 1.92
C LEU A 99 -11.38 -1.10 2.05
N GLY A 100 -12.61 -1.53 1.87
CA GLY A 100 -12.99 -2.94 2.11
C GLY A 100 -12.26 -3.94 1.22
N GLY A 101 -11.86 -3.55 0.01
CA GLY A 101 -11.04 -4.39 -0.87
C GLY A 101 -9.67 -4.71 -0.27
N TYR A 102 -9.00 -3.70 0.31
CA TYR A 102 -7.73 -3.88 1.02
C TYR A 102 -7.89 -4.75 2.27
N LEU A 103 -8.93 -4.52 3.06
CA LEU A 103 -9.18 -5.32 4.26
C LEU A 103 -9.47 -6.79 3.92
N GLN A 104 -10.17 -7.05 2.80
CA GLN A 104 -10.38 -8.40 2.28
C GLN A 104 -9.08 -9.02 1.76
N PHE A 105 -8.24 -8.26 1.06
CA PHE A 105 -6.90 -8.71 0.67
C PHE A 105 -6.05 -9.06 1.90
N CYS A 106 -6.04 -8.20 2.91
CA CYS A 106 -5.36 -8.50 4.17
C CYS A 106 -5.83 -9.81 4.79
N GLU A 107 -7.15 -10.04 4.84
CA GLU A 107 -7.72 -11.26 5.44
C GLU A 107 -7.40 -12.53 4.64
N ARG A 108 -7.46 -12.47 3.32
CA ARG A 108 -7.29 -13.64 2.46
C ARG A 108 -5.82 -14.00 2.20
N GLU A 109 -4.98 -12.99 2.07
CA GLU A 109 -3.61 -13.15 1.59
C GLU A 109 -2.57 -12.77 2.64
N LEU A 110 -2.65 -11.58 3.23
CA LEU A 110 -1.60 -11.06 4.09
C LEU A 110 -1.62 -11.69 5.48
N ASN A 111 -2.78 -11.80 6.14
CA ASN A 111 -2.87 -12.40 7.47
C ASN A 111 -2.40 -13.87 7.50
N PRO A 112 -2.78 -14.75 6.53
CA PRO A 112 -2.22 -16.09 6.45
C PRO A 112 -0.70 -16.11 6.25
N ALA A 113 -0.13 -15.14 5.52
CA ALA A 113 1.32 -15.03 5.39
C ALA A 113 1.98 -14.65 6.74
N TRP A 114 1.36 -13.76 7.53
CA TRP A 114 1.82 -13.39 8.87
C TRP A 114 1.81 -14.57 9.87
N ASP A 115 0.93 -15.55 9.75
CA ASP A 115 0.94 -16.76 10.56
C ASP A 115 2.27 -17.51 10.43
N GLY A 116 2.93 -17.37 9.29
CA GLY A 116 4.25 -17.95 9.00
C GLY A 116 5.46 -17.14 9.48
N LEU A 117 5.28 -15.95 10.08
CA LEU A 117 6.38 -15.04 10.43
C LEU A 117 7.51 -15.74 11.21
N ALA A 118 7.17 -16.57 12.19
CA ALA A 118 8.17 -17.30 12.97
C ALA A 118 9.00 -18.30 12.13
N SER A 119 8.41 -18.88 11.09
CA SER A 119 9.11 -19.74 10.14
C SER A 119 10.00 -18.91 9.22
N THR A 120 9.47 -17.83 8.67
CA THR A 120 10.20 -16.91 7.79
C THR A 120 11.43 -16.34 8.48
N LEU A 121 11.32 -15.89 9.73
CA LEU A 121 12.47 -15.39 10.52
C LEU A 121 13.55 -16.43 10.79
N ARG A 122 13.23 -17.73 10.76
CA ARG A 122 14.21 -18.81 10.92
C ARG A 122 14.83 -19.26 9.61
N THR A 123 14.10 -19.22 8.52
CA THR A 123 14.49 -19.85 7.25
C THR A 123 14.84 -18.85 6.15
N GLY A 124 14.42 -17.59 6.29
CA GLY A 124 14.49 -16.58 5.24
C GLY A 124 13.52 -16.80 4.06
N ALA A 125 12.70 -17.87 4.11
CA ALA A 125 11.73 -18.14 3.05
C ALA A 125 10.40 -17.46 3.34
N PRO A 126 9.72 -16.84 2.34
CA PRO A 126 8.40 -16.25 2.51
C PRO A 126 7.39 -17.35 2.85
N HIS A 127 6.31 -16.98 3.55
CA HIS A 127 5.21 -17.90 3.86
C HIS A 127 4.07 -17.82 2.83
N ASN A 128 4.03 -16.78 2.01
CA ASN A 128 3.09 -16.69 0.91
C ASN A 128 3.33 -17.82 -0.11
N ARG A 129 2.32 -18.67 -0.33
CA ARG A 129 2.40 -19.81 -1.25
C ARG A 129 2.71 -19.39 -2.69
N ALA A 130 2.16 -18.28 -3.14
CA ALA A 130 2.41 -17.75 -4.47
C ALA A 130 3.89 -17.35 -4.64
N ALA A 131 4.50 -16.72 -3.63
CA ALA A 131 5.91 -16.34 -3.63
C ALA A 131 6.87 -17.54 -3.61
N VAL A 132 6.44 -18.66 -3.04
CA VAL A 132 7.22 -19.92 -3.09
C VAL A 132 7.22 -20.50 -4.49
N ALA A 133 6.12 -20.38 -5.23
CA ALA A 133 5.96 -20.89 -6.59
C ALA A 133 6.53 -19.96 -7.67
N GLY A 134 6.67 -18.64 -7.40
CA GLY A 134 7.13 -17.66 -8.36
C GLY A 134 6.89 -16.20 -7.92
N ASN A 135 6.47 -15.35 -8.83
CA ASN A 135 6.07 -13.97 -8.51
C ASN A 135 4.65 -13.98 -7.86
N PRO A 136 4.46 -13.49 -6.62
CA PRO A 136 3.17 -13.48 -5.96
C PRO A 136 2.10 -12.66 -6.71
N TYR A 137 2.51 -11.66 -7.47
CA TYR A 137 1.62 -10.83 -8.27
C TYR A 137 0.99 -11.57 -9.46
N ASP A 138 1.68 -12.59 -10.01
CA ASP A 138 1.09 -13.45 -11.05
C ASP A 138 -0.19 -14.16 -10.56
N THR A 139 -0.23 -14.53 -9.29
CA THR A 139 -1.42 -15.17 -8.69
C THR A 139 -2.47 -14.12 -8.28
N LEU A 140 -2.04 -13.00 -7.69
CA LEU A 140 -2.93 -11.93 -7.24
C LEU A 140 -3.80 -11.38 -8.39
N TYR A 141 -3.21 -11.25 -9.59
CA TYR A 141 -3.89 -10.66 -10.75
C TYR A 141 -4.66 -11.67 -11.63
N GLN A 142 -4.89 -12.90 -11.16
CA GLN A 142 -5.70 -13.89 -11.90
C GLN A 142 -7.22 -13.70 -11.74
N ASP A 143 -7.66 -13.15 -10.61
CA ASP A 143 -9.06 -12.87 -10.32
C ASP A 143 -9.33 -11.38 -10.52
N ALA A 144 -10.19 -11.02 -11.49
CA ALA A 144 -10.43 -9.64 -11.87
C ALA A 144 -11.11 -8.83 -10.75
N GLU A 145 -12.06 -9.42 -10.01
CA GLU A 145 -12.77 -8.72 -8.92
C GLU A 145 -11.83 -8.46 -7.73
N ALA A 146 -11.05 -9.48 -7.34
CA ALA A 146 -10.04 -9.33 -6.30
C ALA A 146 -8.95 -8.33 -6.70
N THR A 147 -8.52 -8.33 -7.97
CA THR A 147 -7.57 -7.37 -8.52
C THR A 147 -8.11 -5.95 -8.45
N ASP A 148 -9.32 -5.71 -8.95
CA ASP A 148 -9.93 -4.37 -8.94
C ASP A 148 -10.09 -3.85 -7.49
N GLY A 149 -10.57 -4.67 -6.56
CA GLY A 149 -10.69 -4.29 -5.15
C GLY A 149 -9.35 -3.99 -4.46
N PHE A 150 -8.30 -4.74 -4.80
CA PHE A 150 -6.93 -4.47 -4.34
C PHE A 150 -6.41 -3.14 -4.92
N LEU A 151 -6.56 -2.93 -6.23
CA LEU A 151 -6.08 -1.72 -6.91
C LEU A 151 -6.83 -0.46 -6.46
N ASP A 152 -8.16 -0.52 -6.23
CA ASP A 152 -8.94 0.59 -5.66
C ASP A 152 -8.35 1.04 -4.33
N SER A 153 -7.99 0.07 -3.50
CA SER A 153 -7.43 0.35 -2.18
C SER A 153 -5.99 0.85 -2.25
N MET A 154 -5.18 0.31 -3.16
CA MET A 154 -3.82 0.80 -3.38
C MET A 154 -3.82 2.24 -3.89
N ASP A 155 -4.70 2.59 -4.82
CA ASP A 155 -4.84 3.97 -5.28
C ASP A 155 -5.19 4.92 -4.13
N LEU A 156 -6.13 4.52 -3.28
CA LEU A 156 -6.51 5.34 -2.13
C LEU A 156 -5.35 5.53 -1.15
N LEU A 157 -4.65 4.46 -0.80
CA LEU A 157 -3.51 4.50 0.12
C LEU A 157 -2.34 5.30 -0.44
N ASN A 158 -2.11 5.21 -1.76
CA ASN A 158 -1.00 5.88 -2.45
C ASN A 158 -1.36 7.30 -2.95
N THR A 159 -2.61 7.72 -2.88
CA THR A 159 -3.02 9.08 -3.32
C THR A 159 -2.25 10.19 -2.61
N PRO A 160 -2.02 10.17 -1.28
CA PRO A 160 -1.25 11.22 -0.62
C PRO A 160 0.17 11.38 -1.17
N VAL A 161 0.90 10.27 -1.35
CA VAL A 161 2.26 10.30 -1.93
C VAL A 161 2.23 10.71 -3.39
N SER A 162 1.28 10.21 -4.17
CA SER A 162 1.10 10.60 -5.58
C SER A 162 0.85 12.09 -5.75
N LEU A 163 -0.01 12.68 -4.92
CA LEU A 163 -0.25 14.13 -4.90
C LEU A 163 0.95 14.95 -4.44
N ALA A 164 1.73 14.45 -3.48
CA ALA A 164 2.95 15.11 -3.04
C ALA A 164 3.99 15.15 -4.17
N LEU A 165 4.24 14.01 -4.81
CA LEU A 165 5.22 13.88 -5.89
C LEU A 165 4.78 14.56 -7.19
N SER A 166 3.48 14.65 -7.49
CA SER A 166 2.98 15.38 -8.67
C SER A 166 3.28 16.88 -8.63
N ARG A 167 3.55 17.45 -7.43
CA ARG A 167 3.88 18.87 -7.22
C ARG A 167 5.38 19.16 -7.28
N LEU A 168 6.23 18.16 -7.51
CA LEU A 168 7.64 18.39 -7.76
C LEU A 168 7.85 19.23 -9.03
N ASP A 169 9.05 19.80 -9.18
CA ASP A 169 9.41 20.52 -10.41
C ASP A 169 9.72 19.54 -11.56
N TRP A 170 8.71 19.28 -12.38
CA TRP A 170 8.79 18.45 -13.57
C TRP A 170 9.19 19.23 -14.84
N SER A 171 9.42 20.56 -14.76
CA SER A 171 9.56 21.45 -15.92
C SER A 171 10.70 21.09 -16.87
N ARG A 172 11.74 20.43 -16.36
CA ARG A 172 12.92 20.02 -17.16
C ARG A 172 12.77 18.68 -17.87
N TYR A 173 11.68 17.93 -17.60
CA TYR A 173 11.40 16.63 -18.18
C TYR A 173 10.25 16.73 -19.19
N THR A 174 10.20 15.81 -20.15
CA THR A 174 9.16 15.72 -21.16
C THR A 174 8.39 14.40 -21.08
N SER A 175 8.99 13.38 -20.46
CA SER A 175 8.40 12.03 -20.35
C SER A 175 8.81 11.33 -19.07
N PHE A 176 7.92 10.45 -18.59
CA PHE A 176 8.25 9.53 -17.50
C PHE A 176 7.61 8.16 -17.70
N VAL A 177 8.16 7.15 -17.03
CA VAL A 177 7.61 5.80 -16.93
C VAL A 177 7.43 5.46 -15.44
N ASP A 178 6.21 5.09 -15.06
CA ASP A 178 5.86 4.53 -13.75
C ASP A 178 6.04 3.02 -13.83
N VAL A 179 7.13 2.51 -13.24
CA VAL A 179 7.52 1.09 -13.30
C VAL A 179 6.89 0.35 -12.13
N GLY A 180 6.01 -0.62 -12.42
CA GLY A 180 5.13 -1.22 -11.42
C GLY A 180 3.94 -0.32 -11.07
N GLY A 181 3.56 0.58 -11.99
CA GLY A 181 2.55 1.62 -11.77
C GLY A 181 1.10 1.13 -11.83
N ALA A 182 0.88 -0.18 -11.88
CA ALA A 182 -0.42 -0.82 -11.88
C ALA A 182 -1.39 -0.21 -12.90
N ARG A 183 -2.48 0.42 -12.44
CA ARG A 183 -3.48 1.02 -13.34
C ARG A 183 -3.27 2.52 -13.62
N GLY A 184 -2.11 3.09 -13.18
CA GLY A 184 -1.66 4.42 -13.61
C GLY A 184 -2.21 5.59 -12.79
N ASN A 185 -2.66 5.38 -11.56
CA ASN A 185 -3.18 6.44 -10.71
C ASN A 185 -2.11 7.52 -10.43
N PHE A 186 -0.88 7.13 -10.10
CA PHE A 186 0.24 8.05 -9.93
C PHE A 186 0.52 8.83 -11.23
N ALA A 187 0.59 8.14 -12.37
CA ALA A 187 0.85 8.77 -13.66
C ALA A 187 -0.21 9.82 -14.00
N HIS A 188 -1.49 9.55 -13.71
CA HIS A 188 -2.59 10.49 -13.90
C HIS A 188 -2.43 11.75 -13.04
N HIS A 189 -2.07 11.62 -11.76
CA HIS A 189 -1.83 12.78 -10.89
C HIS A 189 -0.67 13.65 -11.40
N VAL A 190 0.44 13.04 -11.87
CA VAL A 190 1.59 13.77 -12.40
C VAL A 190 1.22 14.53 -13.67
N VAL A 191 0.56 13.87 -14.65
CA VAL A 191 0.19 14.52 -15.93
C VAL A 191 -0.86 15.61 -15.71
N SER A 192 -1.81 15.41 -14.79
CA SER A 192 -2.83 16.42 -14.45
C SER A 192 -2.21 17.71 -13.90
N GLN A 193 -1.12 17.61 -13.11
CA GLN A 193 -0.39 18.76 -12.58
C GLN A 193 0.63 19.33 -13.58
N SER A 194 1.15 18.50 -14.47
CA SER A 194 2.20 18.83 -15.45
C SER A 194 1.78 18.40 -16.87
N PRO A 195 0.85 19.12 -17.53
CA PRO A 195 0.25 18.71 -18.81
C PRO A 195 1.21 18.67 -20.00
N HIS A 196 2.43 19.18 -19.84
CA HIS A 196 3.50 19.09 -20.87
C HIS A 196 4.17 17.71 -20.90
N LEU A 197 3.95 16.85 -19.89
CA LEU A 197 4.52 15.52 -19.81
C LEU A 197 3.71 14.50 -20.59
N THR A 198 4.40 13.51 -21.13
CA THR A 198 3.82 12.22 -21.52
C THR A 198 4.18 11.18 -20.47
N GLY A 199 3.19 10.45 -19.98
CA GLY A 199 3.36 9.36 -19.01
C GLY A 199 3.26 7.99 -19.66
N ALA A 200 3.96 7.03 -19.09
CA ALA A 200 3.72 5.62 -19.38
C ALA A 200 3.70 4.83 -18.08
N VAL A 201 2.92 3.76 -18.06
CA VAL A 201 2.94 2.72 -17.03
C VAL A 201 3.61 1.49 -17.64
N PHE A 202 4.56 0.90 -16.92
CA PHE A 202 5.15 -0.39 -17.26
C PHE A 202 4.80 -1.39 -16.16
N ASP A 203 4.00 -2.39 -16.49
CA ASP A 203 3.59 -3.42 -15.52
C ASP A 203 3.25 -4.73 -16.23
N LEU A 204 2.94 -5.78 -15.46
CA LEU A 204 2.58 -7.09 -15.98
C LEU A 204 1.40 -6.98 -16.96
N PRO A 205 1.45 -7.68 -18.11
CA PRO A 205 0.45 -7.53 -19.19
C PRO A 205 -0.99 -7.79 -18.74
N GLN A 206 -1.21 -8.63 -17.73
CA GLN A 206 -2.54 -8.92 -17.19
C GLN A 206 -3.23 -7.72 -16.54
N LEU A 207 -2.50 -6.64 -16.22
CA LEU A 207 -3.08 -5.39 -15.69
C LEU A 207 -3.59 -4.43 -16.78
N GLU A 208 -3.27 -4.62 -18.04
CA GLU A 208 -3.71 -3.74 -19.12
C GLU A 208 -5.25 -3.53 -19.18
N PRO A 209 -6.10 -4.57 -18.97
CA PRO A 209 -7.55 -4.34 -18.93
C PRO A 209 -7.99 -3.45 -17.75
N ALA A 210 -7.36 -3.57 -16.55
CA ALA A 210 -7.66 -2.73 -15.41
C ALA A 210 -7.19 -1.28 -15.64
N PHE A 211 -5.99 -1.09 -16.21
CA PHE A 211 -5.49 0.21 -16.65
C PHE A 211 -6.46 0.87 -17.63
N ASN A 212 -6.87 0.18 -18.69
CA ASN A 212 -7.77 0.74 -19.70
C ASN A 212 -9.14 1.15 -19.12
N ARG A 213 -9.71 0.34 -18.21
CA ARG A 213 -10.97 0.70 -17.54
C ARG A 213 -10.80 1.94 -16.67
N HIS A 214 -9.72 2.01 -15.91
CA HIS A 214 -9.43 3.14 -15.02
C HIS A 214 -9.20 4.43 -15.79
N MET A 215 -8.33 4.41 -16.80
CA MET A 215 -8.07 5.58 -17.65
C MET A 215 -9.32 6.07 -18.40
N ALA A 216 -10.19 5.18 -18.83
CA ALA A 216 -11.45 5.55 -19.49
C ALA A 216 -12.46 6.24 -18.53
N ALA A 217 -12.34 6.02 -17.23
CA ALA A 217 -13.18 6.67 -16.22
C ALA A 217 -12.64 8.03 -15.74
N LEU A 218 -11.39 8.37 -16.11
CA LEU A 218 -10.72 9.61 -15.75
C LEU A 218 -10.94 10.70 -16.82
N ASP A 219 -10.46 11.88 -16.54
CA ASP A 219 -10.54 13.04 -17.44
C ASP A 219 -9.55 12.99 -18.62
N GLY A 220 -9.50 14.06 -19.43
CA GLY A 220 -8.67 14.16 -20.63
C GLY A 220 -7.16 14.00 -20.41
N ALA A 221 -6.63 14.19 -19.19
CA ALA A 221 -5.22 14.00 -18.87
C ALA A 221 -4.80 12.52 -19.07
N ALA A 222 -5.72 11.58 -18.87
CA ALA A 222 -5.50 10.15 -19.11
C ALA A 222 -5.06 9.83 -20.55
N SER A 223 -5.42 10.63 -21.54
CA SER A 223 -5.02 10.44 -22.95
C SER A 223 -3.52 10.62 -23.21
N ALA A 224 -2.78 11.26 -22.31
CA ALA A 224 -1.33 11.42 -22.38
C ALA A 224 -0.56 10.29 -21.68
N ILE A 225 -1.25 9.23 -21.23
CA ILE A 225 -0.66 8.10 -20.50
C ILE A 225 -0.88 6.82 -21.30
N THR A 226 0.19 6.05 -21.49
CA THR A 226 0.17 4.76 -22.22
C THR A 226 0.52 3.61 -21.29
N PHE A 227 0.04 2.39 -21.61
CA PHE A 227 0.43 1.17 -20.92
C PHE A 227 1.43 0.37 -21.76
N HIS A 228 2.48 -0.13 -21.12
CA HIS A 228 3.45 -1.05 -21.69
C HIS A 228 3.49 -2.33 -20.85
N GLY A 229 2.93 -3.41 -21.38
CA GLY A 229 2.94 -4.71 -20.72
C GLY A 229 4.31 -5.36 -20.81
N GLY A 230 4.88 -5.78 -19.67
CA GLY A 230 6.16 -6.48 -19.60
C GLY A 230 6.52 -6.94 -18.19
N ASP A 231 7.50 -7.80 -18.11
CA ASP A 231 8.13 -8.24 -16.86
C ASP A 231 9.51 -7.56 -16.75
N PHE A 232 9.68 -6.63 -15.82
CA PHE A 232 10.91 -5.83 -15.66
C PHE A 232 12.15 -6.68 -15.35
N PHE A 233 12.01 -7.97 -15.04
CA PHE A 233 13.12 -8.89 -14.93
C PHE A 233 13.48 -9.58 -16.26
N LYS A 234 12.65 -9.48 -17.27
CA LYS A 234 12.82 -10.17 -18.57
C LYS A 234 12.88 -9.21 -19.74
N ASP A 235 12.09 -8.14 -19.66
CA ASP A 235 11.87 -7.20 -20.76
C ASP A 235 12.60 -5.86 -20.49
N PRO A 236 13.04 -5.17 -21.53
CA PRO A 236 13.66 -3.85 -21.36
C PRO A 236 12.63 -2.82 -20.92
N LEU A 237 13.04 -1.91 -20.02
CA LEU A 237 12.21 -0.79 -19.61
C LEU A 237 12.09 0.24 -20.76
N PRO A 238 10.91 0.88 -20.94
CA PRO A 238 10.76 1.95 -21.93
C PRO A 238 11.65 3.15 -21.61
N ALA A 239 12.25 3.76 -22.66
CA ALA A 239 13.14 4.90 -22.49
C ALA A 239 12.38 6.19 -22.18
N ALA A 240 12.75 6.90 -21.10
CA ALA A 240 12.15 8.17 -20.70
C ALA A 240 13.17 9.10 -20.04
N ASP A 241 12.74 10.35 -19.76
CA ASP A 241 13.56 11.29 -18.99
C ASP A 241 13.56 10.89 -17.51
N VAL A 242 12.42 10.38 -16.99
CA VAL A 242 12.30 9.91 -15.60
C VAL A 242 11.71 8.50 -15.57
N LEU A 243 12.32 7.61 -14.79
CA LEU A 243 11.71 6.36 -14.37
C LEU A 243 11.35 6.48 -12.90
N VAL A 244 10.16 5.97 -12.52
CA VAL A 244 9.66 6.01 -11.15
C VAL A 244 9.47 4.60 -10.64
N PHE A 245 9.98 4.29 -9.45
CA PHE A 245 9.74 3.07 -8.71
C PHE A 245 9.08 3.46 -7.38
N GLY A 246 7.78 3.29 -7.29
CA GLY A 246 7.00 3.57 -6.09
C GLY A 246 6.48 2.29 -5.45
N HIS A 247 6.88 1.98 -4.22
CA HIS A 247 6.53 0.74 -3.52
C HIS A 247 6.85 -0.53 -4.35
N VAL A 248 7.96 -0.49 -5.08
CA VAL A 248 8.42 -1.59 -5.93
C VAL A 248 9.66 -2.26 -5.40
N LEU A 249 10.71 -1.48 -5.08
CA LEU A 249 12.00 -2.07 -4.73
C LEU A 249 11.92 -2.87 -3.44
N HIS A 250 11.12 -2.47 -2.48
CA HIS A 250 10.96 -3.16 -1.20
C HIS A 250 10.43 -4.62 -1.35
N ASN A 251 9.79 -4.94 -2.47
CA ASN A 251 9.29 -6.30 -2.74
C ASN A 251 10.39 -7.31 -3.07
N TRP A 252 11.61 -6.86 -3.35
CA TRP A 252 12.67 -7.69 -3.93
C TRP A 252 13.90 -7.78 -3.03
N ASN A 253 14.73 -8.79 -3.25
CA ASN A 253 16.03 -8.90 -2.60
C ASN A 253 17.04 -7.87 -3.17
N THR A 254 18.18 -7.71 -2.49
CA THR A 254 19.20 -6.71 -2.87
C THR A 254 19.76 -6.91 -4.29
N GLU A 255 19.97 -8.14 -4.74
CA GLU A 255 20.48 -8.43 -6.08
C GLU A 255 19.48 -7.97 -7.16
N ASP A 256 18.21 -8.29 -6.97
CA ASP A 256 17.14 -7.90 -7.87
C ASP A 256 16.95 -6.38 -7.90
N ARG A 257 17.04 -5.68 -6.75
CA ARG A 257 17.01 -4.21 -6.66
C ARG A 257 18.12 -3.57 -7.50
N ILE A 258 19.36 -4.04 -7.33
CA ILE A 258 20.50 -3.53 -8.08
C ILE A 258 20.32 -3.81 -9.58
N ARG A 259 19.81 -4.98 -9.95
CA ARG A 259 19.49 -5.33 -11.35
C ARG A 259 18.46 -4.38 -11.94
N LEU A 260 17.37 -4.10 -11.24
CA LEU A 260 16.34 -3.16 -11.67
C LEU A 260 16.88 -1.74 -11.83
N LEU A 261 17.71 -1.28 -10.89
CA LEU A 261 18.32 0.05 -10.98
C LEU A 261 19.32 0.15 -12.14
N LYS A 262 20.06 -0.92 -12.48
CA LYS A 262 20.92 -0.97 -13.67
C LYS A 262 20.08 -0.93 -14.95
N SER A 263 18.98 -1.67 -15.02
CA SER A 263 18.03 -1.60 -16.15
C SER A 263 17.42 -0.19 -16.28
N ALA A 264 17.11 0.45 -15.14
CA ALA A 264 16.63 1.83 -15.13
C ALA A 264 17.72 2.81 -15.66
N TYR A 265 18.98 2.60 -15.28
CA TYR A 265 20.07 3.44 -15.79
C TYR A 265 20.20 3.36 -17.31
N GLU A 266 20.04 2.19 -17.89
CA GLU A 266 20.04 2.02 -19.34
C GLU A 266 18.88 2.76 -20.01
N ALA A 267 17.68 2.71 -19.44
CA ALA A 267 16.46 3.27 -20.00
C ALA A 267 16.31 4.80 -19.78
N VAL A 268 16.85 5.35 -18.69
CA VAL A 268 16.84 6.78 -18.43
C VAL A 268 17.71 7.51 -19.44
N ARG A 269 17.18 8.56 -20.09
CA ARG A 269 17.93 9.38 -21.04
C ARG A 269 19.04 10.17 -20.34
N PRO A 270 20.14 10.51 -21.03
CA PRO A 270 21.18 11.39 -20.50
C PRO A 270 20.61 12.72 -19.98
N GLY A 271 20.97 13.12 -18.76
CA GLY A 271 20.41 14.27 -18.06
C GLY A 271 19.07 14.02 -17.35
N GLY A 272 18.55 12.79 -17.43
CA GLY A 272 17.33 12.35 -16.74
C GLY A 272 17.58 11.84 -15.32
N ALA A 273 16.57 11.17 -14.75
CA ALA A 273 16.63 10.69 -13.37
C ALA A 273 15.80 9.41 -13.14
N VAL A 274 16.13 8.68 -12.10
CA VAL A 274 15.24 7.69 -11.48
C VAL A 274 14.72 8.22 -10.15
N PHE A 275 13.42 8.09 -9.90
CA PHE A 275 12.76 8.42 -8.65
C PHE A 275 12.39 7.11 -7.94
N VAL A 276 12.81 6.98 -6.70
CA VAL A 276 12.48 5.81 -5.87
C VAL A 276 11.84 6.29 -4.57
N TYR A 277 10.64 5.82 -4.28
CA TYR A 277 9.99 6.09 -2.99
C TYR A 277 9.43 4.80 -2.39
N ASP A 278 9.76 4.59 -1.13
CA ASP A 278 9.35 3.46 -0.28
C ASP A 278 9.33 3.94 1.20
N PRO A 279 8.70 3.23 2.14
CA PRO A 279 8.69 3.59 3.56
C PRO A 279 10.05 3.67 4.23
N MET A 280 11.06 3.07 3.66
CA MET A 280 12.47 3.00 4.07
C MET A 280 12.70 2.97 5.59
N ALA A 281 13.10 1.83 6.10
CA ALA A 281 13.41 1.62 7.52
C ALA A 281 14.79 2.19 7.87
N GLY A 282 14.89 3.50 8.13
CA GLY A 282 16.14 4.18 8.48
C GLY A 282 16.25 4.59 9.95
N GLY A 283 17.50 4.73 10.46
CA GLY A 283 17.80 5.23 11.80
C GLY A 283 17.81 4.16 12.90
N GLU A 284 18.17 4.58 14.15
CA GLU A 284 18.23 3.66 15.29
C GLU A 284 16.84 3.18 15.76
N LYS A 285 15.79 3.93 15.48
CA LYS A 285 14.39 3.62 15.82
C LYS A 285 13.48 4.00 14.67
N PRO A 286 13.36 3.13 13.64
CA PRO A 286 12.41 3.36 12.55
C PRO A 286 10.97 3.41 13.10
N PRO A 287 10.06 4.15 12.48
CA PRO A 287 8.67 4.20 12.89
C PRO A 287 8.01 2.82 12.75
N MET A 288 7.03 2.54 13.60
CA MET A 288 6.39 1.21 13.66
C MET A 288 5.79 0.79 12.32
N HIS A 289 5.21 1.71 11.54
CA HIS A 289 4.65 1.39 10.22
C HIS A 289 5.72 0.85 9.25
N ALA A 290 6.92 1.44 9.20
CA ALA A 290 8.01 0.97 8.35
C ALA A 290 8.53 -0.41 8.80
N VAL A 291 8.57 -0.67 10.12
CA VAL A 291 8.93 -2.01 10.65
C VAL A 291 7.90 -3.05 10.26
N LEU A 292 6.61 -2.72 10.38
CA LEU A 292 5.52 -3.62 9.98
C LEU A 292 5.49 -3.85 8.47
N ALA A 293 5.71 -2.81 7.66
CA ALA A 293 5.86 -2.92 6.21
C ALA A 293 7.01 -3.88 5.85
N SER A 294 8.17 -3.71 6.50
CA SER A 294 9.33 -4.59 6.29
C SER A 294 9.03 -6.06 6.59
N LEU A 295 8.38 -6.34 7.72
CA LEU A 295 7.98 -7.70 8.08
C LEU A 295 6.89 -8.25 7.15
N ALA A 296 5.97 -7.40 6.67
CA ALA A 296 4.96 -7.78 5.70
C ALA A 296 5.62 -8.20 4.37
N MET A 297 6.58 -7.42 3.86
CA MET A 297 7.33 -7.80 2.65
C MET A 297 8.11 -9.09 2.85
N LEU A 298 8.70 -9.30 4.01
CA LEU A 298 9.48 -10.51 4.33
C LEU A 298 8.63 -11.79 4.28
N VAL A 299 7.38 -11.74 4.78
CA VAL A 299 6.45 -12.89 4.71
C VAL A 299 5.77 -13.03 3.36
N TRP A 300 5.64 -11.92 2.62
CA TRP A 300 4.93 -11.84 1.35
C TRP A 300 5.77 -12.28 0.16
N SER A 301 7.03 -11.83 0.05
CA SER A 301 7.86 -12.02 -1.13
C SER A 301 9.26 -12.54 -0.77
N ARG A 302 9.93 -13.16 -1.74
CA ARG A 302 11.27 -13.71 -1.54
C ARG A 302 12.32 -12.61 -1.41
N GLY A 303 12.80 -12.40 -0.18
CA GLY A 303 13.82 -11.40 0.13
C GLY A 303 13.33 -9.96 0.17
N GLY A 304 12.00 -9.75 0.07
CA GLY A 304 11.41 -8.43 0.25
C GLY A 304 11.55 -7.95 1.71
N HIS A 305 11.92 -6.70 1.88
CA HIS A 305 12.01 -5.99 3.16
C HIS A 305 12.27 -4.52 2.91
N GLU A 306 11.99 -3.68 3.88
CA GLU A 306 12.41 -2.28 3.82
C GLU A 306 13.94 -2.16 3.97
N TYR A 307 14.47 -1.12 3.38
CA TYR A 307 15.90 -0.82 3.35
C TYR A 307 16.15 0.62 3.80
N THR A 308 17.39 0.96 4.03
CA THR A 308 17.77 2.31 4.45
C THR A 308 18.06 3.22 3.25
N VAL A 309 17.90 4.52 3.43
CA VAL A 309 18.33 5.53 2.44
C VAL A 309 19.81 5.35 2.05
N ARG A 310 20.66 4.98 3.02
CA ARG A 310 22.10 4.73 2.77
C ARG A 310 22.32 3.55 1.82
N GLU A 311 21.59 2.45 1.99
CA GLU A 311 21.69 1.29 1.10
C GLU A 311 21.23 1.67 -0.31
N LEU A 312 20.10 2.37 -0.44
CA LEU A 312 19.61 2.82 -1.74
C LEU A 312 20.60 3.77 -2.44
N HIS A 313 21.21 4.70 -1.71
CA HIS A 313 22.30 5.55 -2.26
C HIS A 313 23.46 4.71 -2.80
N GLY A 314 23.83 3.65 -2.06
CA GLY A 314 24.87 2.71 -2.52
C GLY A 314 24.50 2.00 -3.82
N TRP A 315 23.29 1.45 -3.90
CA TRP A 315 22.80 0.72 -5.09
C TRP A 315 22.62 1.64 -6.30
N LEU A 316 22.10 2.85 -6.08
CA LEU A 316 22.00 3.87 -7.15
C LEU A 316 23.38 4.25 -7.69
N SER A 317 24.37 4.44 -6.81
CA SER A 317 25.74 4.74 -7.20
C SER A 317 26.38 3.57 -7.95
N GLU A 318 26.15 2.33 -7.51
CA GLU A 318 26.61 1.13 -8.23
C GLU A 318 25.98 0.99 -9.63
N ALA A 319 24.70 1.41 -9.77
CA ALA A 319 24.02 1.43 -11.06
C ALA A 319 24.50 2.56 -11.99
N GLY A 320 25.24 3.56 -11.47
CA GLY A 320 25.77 4.67 -12.24
C GLY A 320 25.06 6.02 -12.01
N PHE A 321 24.05 6.07 -11.17
CA PHE A 321 23.35 7.30 -10.80
C PHE A 321 24.11 8.08 -9.71
N ARG A 322 23.90 9.39 -9.68
CA ARG A 322 24.28 10.26 -8.55
C ARG A 322 23.06 10.46 -7.64
N PRO A 323 23.01 9.81 -6.46
CA PRO A 323 21.84 9.85 -5.60
C PRO A 323 21.72 11.15 -4.81
N GLU A 324 20.46 11.54 -4.53
CA GLU A 324 20.08 12.66 -3.69
C GLU A 324 18.79 12.30 -2.93
N THR A 325 18.74 12.54 -1.62
CA THR A 325 17.50 12.41 -0.86
C THR A 325 16.72 13.73 -0.96
N ALA A 326 15.50 13.67 -1.42
CA ALA A 326 14.65 14.84 -1.59
C ALA A 326 13.72 15.05 -0.38
N GLU A 327 13.64 16.29 0.10
CA GLU A 327 12.61 16.69 1.05
C GLU A 327 11.35 17.07 0.29
N VAL A 328 10.26 16.31 0.49
CA VAL A 328 8.97 16.51 -0.19
C VAL A 328 7.90 16.83 0.83
N PRO A 329 7.35 18.06 0.83
CA PRO A 329 6.25 18.42 1.73
C PRO A 329 5.02 17.51 1.50
N GLY A 330 4.52 16.93 2.58
CA GLY A 330 3.35 16.02 2.52
C GLY A 330 3.69 14.55 2.29
N LEU A 331 4.98 14.21 2.17
CA LEU A 331 5.45 12.83 2.16
C LEU A 331 5.70 12.41 3.63
N HIS A 332 4.71 11.76 4.25
CA HIS A 332 4.74 11.50 5.70
C HIS A 332 5.38 10.16 6.04
N ASP A 333 5.07 9.12 5.27
CA ASP A 333 5.42 7.74 5.57
C ASP A 333 6.50 7.18 4.62
N ASP A 334 6.73 7.85 3.49
CA ASP A 334 7.69 7.47 2.47
C ASP A 334 8.89 8.43 2.42
N VAL A 335 10.00 7.95 1.89
CA VAL A 335 11.18 8.74 1.58
C VAL A 335 11.43 8.72 0.07
N LEU A 336 11.61 9.89 -0.56
CA LEU A 336 12.01 9.99 -1.96
C LEU A 336 13.53 10.11 -2.08
N VAL A 337 14.11 9.22 -2.87
CA VAL A 337 15.50 9.35 -3.34
C VAL A 337 15.51 9.49 -4.86
N ILE A 338 16.23 10.47 -5.36
CA ILE A 338 16.39 10.75 -6.78
C ILE A 338 17.81 10.34 -7.20
N GLY A 339 17.91 9.45 -8.17
CA GLY A 339 19.18 9.12 -8.84
C GLY A 339 19.32 9.89 -10.15
N HIS A 340 20.23 10.84 -10.22
CA HIS A 340 20.47 11.63 -11.43
C HIS A 340 21.44 10.90 -12.38
N LYS A 341 21.09 10.86 -13.68
CA LYS A 341 22.00 10.41 -14.75
C LYS A 341 22.65 11.63 -15.40
N ASP A 342 23.97 11.65 -15.45
CA ASP A 342 24.73 12.73 -16.10
C ASP A 342 24.43 12.79 -17.59
N ARG A 343 24.75 13.94 -18.21
CA ARG A 343 24.56 14.21 -19.65
C ARG A 343 25.57 13.46 -20.53
#